data_fff380d7663f948c997489f6356e08b7
#
_entry.id   fff380d7663f948c997489f6356e08b7
#
_cell.length_a   1.000
_cell.length_b   1.000
_cell.length_c   1.000
_cell.angle_alpha   90.00
_cell.angle_beta   90.00
_cell.angle_gamma   90.00
#
_symmetry.space_group_name_H-M   'P 1'
#
loop_
_entity.id
_entity.type
_entity.pdbx_description
1 polymer ?
#
loop_
_entity_poly.entity_id
_entity_poly.type
_entity_poly.pdbx_seq_one_letter_code
_entity_poly.pdbx_strand_id
1 'polypeptide(L)'
;QMKANVKSGRIALKDKYLKGIKLSADNASGKLGGVMTVSELSAGPIKTMANKLSFNADADSLSVDFSYDNKTELENRGVIHLGGNIFRDENDTLRAKFRFFPSHILLNDAKWDISSSDMSYGGSDINIDNLSIRGDNQSIVLSGGYSPTMADTLRLKMDKFDISMLNAFSKMDLRI
;
A
#
# COMPACT_ATOMS: atom_id res chain seq x y z
N GLN A 1 -26.48 12.88 -5.50
CA GLN A 1 -25.05 13.20 -5.63
C GLN A 1 -24.45 13.37 -4.23
N MET A 2 -23.38 12.62 -3.96
CA MET A 2 -22.62 12.71 -2.71
C MET A 2 -21.34 13.50 -2.97
N LYS A 3 -20.98 14.36 -2.02
CA LYS A 3 -19.67 15.03 -2.02
C LYS A 3 -19.15 15.09 -0.59
N ALA A 4 -17.91 14.69 -0.38
CA ALA A 4 -17.24 14.72 0.91
C ALA A 4 -15.92 15.48 0.81
N ASN A 5 -15.71 16.40 1.76
CA ASN A 5 -14.44 17.09 1.92
C ASN A 5 -14.05 17.04 3.40
N VAL A 6 -12.92 16.45 3.69
CA VAL A 6 -12.39 16.33 5.06
C VAL A 6 -11.00 16.96 5.11
N LYS A 7 -10.77 17.73 6.17
CA LYS A 7 -9.44 18.27 6.48
C LYS A 7 -9.14 18.02 7.95
N SER A 8 -7.95 17.53 8.23
CA SER A 8 -7.45 17.36 9.60
C SER A 8 -5.97 17.71 9.67
N GLY A 9 -5.58 18.44 10.72
CA GLY A 9 -4.19 18.76 10.95
C GLY A 9 -3.38 17.52 11.34
N ARG A 10 -3.96 16.65 12.18
CA ARG A 10 -3.32 15.42 12.64
C ARG A 10 -4.35 14.43 13.17
N ILE A 11 -4.14 13.15 12.82
CA ILE A 11 -4.80 12.00 13.45
C ILE A 11 -3.67 11.13 14.02
N ALA A 12 -3.77 10.75 15.29
CA ALA A 12 -2.75 9.94 15.94
C ALA A 12 -3.38 8.78 16.71
N LEU A 13 -2.72 7.63 16.68
CA LEU A 13 -3.05 6.44 17.46
C LEU A 13 -1.74 5.82 17.97
N LYS A 14 -1.47 5.94 19.26
CA LYS A 14 -0.21 5.50 19.89
C LYS A 14 1.01 6.16 19.18
N ASP A 15 1.93 5.36 18.67
CA ASP A 15 3.14 5.76 17.96
C ASP A 15 2.92 6.05 16.46
N LYS A 16 1.68 5.89 15.97
CA LYS A 16 1.29 6.09 14.56
C LYS A 16 0.56 7.40 14.40
N TYR A 17 0.81 8.11 13.30
CA TYR A 17 0.06 9.33 12.98
C TYR A 17 0.03 9.65 11.49
N LEU A 18 -1.01 10.39 11.12
CA LEU A 18 -1.17 11.07 9.84
C LEU A 18 -1.22 12.57 10.10
N LYS A 19 -0.52 13.38 9.30
CA LYS A 19 -0.44 14.82 9.43
C LYS A 19 -0.79 15.52 8.13
N GLY A 20 -1.48 16.64 8.20
CA GLY A 20 -1.86 17.44 7.05
C GLY A 20 -2.80 16.71 6.09
N ILE A 21 -3.85 16.08 6.62
CA ILE A 21 -4.79 15.25 5.88
C ILE A 21 -5.78 16.14 5.13
N LYS A 22 -5.98 15.84 3.84
CA LYS A 22 -7.06 16.39 3.02
C LYS A 22 -7.67 15.24 2.22
N LEU A 23 -8.98 15.07 2.28
CA LEU A 23 -9.74 14.12 1.49
C LEU A 23 -10.81 14.88 0.70
N SER A 24 -10.91 14.61 -0.58
CA SER A 24 -12.02 15.03 -1.43
C SER A 24 -12.53 13.80 -2.17
N ALA A 25 -13.82 13.55 -2.10
CA ALA A 25 -14.47 12.46 -2.80
C ALA A 25 -15.86 12.87 -3.28
N ASP A 26 -16.28 12.36 -4.43
CA ASP A 26 -17.62 12.55 -4.94
C ASP A 26 -18.08 11.36 -5.81
N ASN A 27 -19.36 11.33 -6.14
CA ASN A 27 -19.95 10.38 -7.07
C ASN A 27 -20.69 11.06 -8.24
N ALA A 28 -20.22 12.21 -8.67
CA ALA A 28 -20.88 13.02 -9.71
C ALA A 28 -21.01 12.28 -11.06
N SER A 29 -20.09 11.39 -11.36
CA SER A 29 -20.07 10.56 -12.59
C SER A 29 -20.83 9.24 -12.46
N GLY A 30 -21.55 8.99 -11.37
CA GLY A 30 -22.16 7.70 -11.05
C GLY A 30 -21.18 6.71 -10.38
N LYS A 31 -19.88 7.01 -10.38
CA LYS A 31 -18.83 6.25 -9.72
C LYS A 31 -18.30 7.05 -8.54
N LEU A 32 -17.95 6.37 -7.45
CA LEU A 32 -17.31 7.03 -6.32
C LEU A 32 -15.82 7.22 -6.61
N GLY A 33 -15.40 8.45 -6.77
CA GLY A 33 -13.98 8.81 -6.94
C GLY A 33 -13.50 9.71 -5.82
N GLY A 34 -12.20 9.66 -5.52
CA GLY A 34 -11.65 10.55 -4.53
C GLY A 34 -10.12 10.59 -4.50
N VAL A 35 -9.63 11.62 -3.83
CA VAL A 35 -8.21 11.83 -3.59
C VAL A 35 -8.00 12.19 -2.13
N MET A 36 -7.11 11.46 -1.48
CA MET A 36 -6.61 11.78 -0.15
C MET A 36 -5.13 12.18 -0.24
N THR A 37 -4.78 13.29 0.36
CA THR A 37 -3.37 13.69 0.53
C THR A 37 -3.02 13.75 2.00
N VAL A 38 -1.81 13.30 2.32
CA VAL A 38 -1.26 13.30 3.69
C VAL A 38 0.17 13.82 3.61
N SER A 39 0.45 14.96 4.26
CA SER A 39 1.79 15.56 4.18
C SER A 39 2.85 14.68 4.83
N GLU A 40 2.49 13.96 5.89
CA GLU A 40 3.38 13.04 6.60
C GLU A 40 2.58 11.87 7.19
N LEU A 41 3.00 10.65 6.91
CA LEU A 41 2.53 9.41 7.52
C LEU A 41 3.67 8.82 8.35
N SER A 42 3.37 8.38 9.56
CA SER A 42 4.32 7.67 10.42
C SER A 42 3.64 6.46 11.05
N ALA A 43 4.26 5.29 10.90
CA ALA A 43 3.77 4.03 11.45
C ALA A 43 4.95 3.24 12.03
N GLY A 44 5.19 3.41 13.34
CA GLY A 44 6.36 2.87 14.01
C GLY A 44 7.66 3.44 13.41
N PRO A 45 8.57 2.60 12.91
CA PRO A 45 9.80 3.05 12.26
C PRO A 45 9.58 3.67 10.88
N ILE A 46 8.47 3.37 10.21
CA ILE A 46 8.22 3.81 8.84
C ILE A 46 7.70 5.24 8.82
N LYS A 47 8.31 6.07 7.98
CA LYS A 47 7.88 7.44 7.71
C LYS A 47 7.87 7.72 6.22
N THR A 48 6.75 8.24 5.71
CA THR A 48 6.63 8.71 4.32
C THR A 48 6.04 10.12 4.26
N MET A 49 6.41 10.88 3.25
CA MET A 49 5.99 12.26 3.05
C MET A 49 5.30 12.44 1.70
N ALA A 50 4.61 13.57 1.55
CA ALA A 50 3.89 13.93 0.31
C ALA A 50 3.02 12.78 -0.23
N ASN A 51 2.33 12.07 0.67
CA ASN A 51 1.53 10.92 0.30
C ASN A 51 0.25 11.35 -0.41
N LYS A 52 -0.08 10.65 -1.49
CA LYS A 52 -1.33 10.82 -2.22
C LYS A 52 -1.93 9.44 -2.50
N LEU A 53 -3.18 9.28 -2.18
CA LEU A 53 -3.99 8.13 -2.51
C LEU A 53 -5.16 8.59 -3.36
N SER A 54 -5.25 8.09 -4.59
CA SER A 54 -6.40 8.29 -5.48
C SER A 54 -7.16 6.99 -5.59
N PHE A 55 -8.47 7.03 -5.57
CA PHE A 55 -9.29 5.83 -5.71
C PHE A 55 -10.51 6.09 -6.58
N ASN A 56 -10.95 5.04 -7.27
CA ASN A 56 -12.21 4.99 -7.99
C ASN A 56 -12.89 3.67 -7.67
N ALA A 57 -14.18 3.75 -7.32
CA ALA A 57 -15.03 2.59 -7.04
C ALA A 57 -16.28 2.65 -7.90
N ASP A 58 -16.65 1.51 -8.49
CA ASP A 58 -17.80 1.34 -9.35
C ASP A 58 -18.40 -0.05 -9.11
N ALA A 59 -19.64 -0.07 -8.62
CA ALA A 59 -20.31 -1.28 -8.16
C ALA A 59 -19.43 -2.08 -7.16
N ASP A 60 -18.86 -3.19 -7.58
CA ASP A 60 -17.98 -4.05 -6.80
C ASP A 60 -16.50 -3.84 -7.08
N SER A 61 -16.15 -3.01 -8.08
CA SER A 61 -14.77 -2.76 -8.49
C SER A 61 -14.14 -1.57 -7.75
N LEU A 62 -12.84 -1.68 -7.48
CA LEU A 62 -12.04 -0.64 -6.84
C LEU A 62 -10.68 -0.53 -7.54
N SER A 63 -10.26 0.67 -7.86
CA SER A 63 -8.87 0.97 -8.24
C SER A 63 -8.27 1.99 -7.27
N VAL A 64 -7.01 1.80 -6.94
CA VAL A 64 -6.27 2.65 -6.00
C VAL A 64 -4.88 2.91 -6.55
N ASP A 65 -4.49 4.18 -6.57
CA ASP A 65 -3.13 4.62 -6.83
C ASP A 65 -2.58 5.27 -5.57
N PHE A 66 -1.50 4.73 -5.04
CA PHE A 66 -0.79 5.32 -3.92
C PHE A 66 0.57 5.83 -4.38
N SER A 67 0.89 7.07 -4.02
CA SER A 67 2.21 7.65 -4.27
C SER A 67 2.74 8.35 -3.03
N TYR A 68 4.06 8.38 -2.91
CA TYR A 68 4.78 9.12 -1.88
C TYR A 68 6.06 9.76 -2.48
N ASP A 69 6.57 10.79 -1.82
CA ASP A 69 7.83 11.43 -2.17
C ASP A 69 8.44 12.04 -0.91
N ASN A 70 9.47 11.44 -0.38
CA ASN A 70 10.07 11.84 0.89
C ASN A 70 10.87 13.15 0.84
N LYS A 71 11.10 13.70 -0.37
CA LYS A 71 11.84 14.97 -0.54
C LYS A 71 13.22 14.93 0.12
N THR A 72 13.86 13.77 0.07
CA THR A 72 15.22 13.56 0.58
C THR A 72 16.26 13.92 -0.50
N GLU A 73 17.53 14.10 -0.10
CA GLU A 73 18.63 14.39 -1.01
C GLU A 73 18.80 13.26 -2.04
N LEU A 74 18.74 12.00 -1.59
CA LEU A 74 18.57 10.84 -2.46
C LEU A 74 17.09 10.62 -2.76
N GLU A 75 16.76 10.21 -3.97
CA GLU A 75 15.36 9.99 -4.38
C GLU A 75 14.73 8.81 -3.64
N ASN A 76 13.71 9.12 -2.86
CA ASN A 76 12.88 8.16 -2.14
C ASN A 76 11.42 8.45 -2.44
N ARG A 77 10.94 7.91 -3.56
CA ARG A 77 9.58 8.14 -4.06
C ARG A 77 9.05 6.91 -4.79
N GLY A 78 7.75 6.82 -4.94
CA GLY A 78 7.15 5.70 -5.66
C GLY A 78 5.69 5.89 -5.96
N VAL A 79 5.21 5.07 -6.88
CA VAL A 79 3.80 4.91 -7.21
C VAL A 79 3.48 3.43 -7.20
N ILE A 80 2.39 3.06 -6.53
CA ILE A 80 1.88 1.70 -6.44
C ILE A 80 0.45 1.71 -6.95
N HIS A 81 0.17 0.85 -7.92
CA HIS A 81 -1.14 0.66 -8.52
C HIS A 81 -1.78 -0.63 -8.04
N LEU A 82 -3.02 -0.53 -7.57
CA LEU A 82 -3.82 -1.64 -7.08
C LEU A 82 -5.22 -1.57 -7.68
N GLY A 83 -5.76 -2.68 -8.11
CA GLY A 83 -7.15 -2.77 -8.55
C GLY A 83 -7.76 -4.09 -8.14
N GLY A 84 -9.09 -4.15 -8.08
CA GLY A 84 -9.76 -5.39 -7.69
C GLY A 84 -11.25 -5.23 -7.49
N ASN A 85 -11.82 -6.26 -6.86
CA ASN A 85 -13.24 -6.34 -6.57
C ASN A 85 -13.47 -6.65 -5.10
N ILE A 86 -14.55 -6.06 -4.56
CA ILE A 86 -15.07 -6.34 -3.21
C ILE A 86 -16.50 -6.81 -3.38
N PHE A 87 -16.81 -8.00 -2.92
CA PHE A 87 -18.13 -8.62 -3.10
C PHE A 87 -18.50 -9.47 -1.90
N ARG A 88 -19.77 -9.88 -1.81
CA ARG A 88 -20.22 -10.88 -0.86
C ARG A 88 -20.38 -12.22 -1.57
N ASP A 89 -19.93 -13.28 -0.94
CA ASP A 89 -20.13 -14.64 -1.45
C ASP A 89 -21.56 -15.16 -1.12
N GLU A 90 -21.86 -16.39 -1.52
CA GLU A 90 -23.16 -17.04 -1.31
C GLU A 90 -23.54 -17.17 0.19
N ASN A 91 -22.59 -17.09 1.09
CA ASN A 91 -22.78 -17.12 2.54
C ASN A 91 -22.82 -15.71 3.17
N ASP A 92 -23.02 -14.66 2.37
CA ASP A 92 -22.98 -13.24 2.78
C ASP A 92 -21.63 -12.82 3.41
N THR A 93 -20.57 -13.59 3.18
CA THR A 93 -19.21 -13.27 3.67
C THR A 93 -18.53 -12.28 2.76
N LEU A 94 -17.97 -11.21 3.34
CA LEU A 94 -17.21 -10.21 2.59
C LEU A 94 -15.94 -10.84 2.03
N ARG A 95 -15.77 -10.71 0.71
CA ARG A 95 -14.62 -11.17 -0.05
C ARG A 95 -14.00 -10.00 -0.80
N ALA A 96 -12.69 -10.05 -0.99
CA ALA A 96 -12.00 -9.12 -1.86
C ALA A 96 -10.93 -9.85 -2.68
N LYS A 97 -10.79 -9.47 -3.93
CA LYS A 97 -9.69 -9.92 -4.81
C LYS A 97 -9.01 -8.69 -5.35
N PHE A 98 -7.74 -8.55 -5.06
CA PHE A 98 -6.92 -7.43 -5.53
C PHE A 98 -5.77 -7.93 -6.37
N ARG A 99 -5.34 -7.07 -7.29
CA ARG A 99 -4.13 -7.26 -8.09
C ARG A 99 -3.24 -6.05 -7.94
N PHE A 100 -2.00 -6.28 -7.56
CA PHE A 100 -0.95 -5.30 -7.77
C PHE A 100 -0.63 -5.24 -9.26
N PHE A 101 -0.63 -4.05 -9.83
CA PHE A 101 -0.14 -3.86 -11.18
C PHE A 101 1.37 -3.53 -11.16
N PRO A 102 2.09 -3.81 -12.27
CA PRO A 102 3.49 -3.44 -12.37
C PRO A 102 3.71 -1.99 -11.98
N SER A 103 4.57 -1.78 -11.02
CA SER A 103 4.83 -0.48 -10.41
C SER A 103 6.32 -0.35 -10.13
N HIS A 104 6.79 0.85 -9.83
CA HIS A 104 8.18 1.05 -9.44
C HIS A 104 8.30 2.08 -8.32
N ILE A 105 9.32 1.89 -7.51
CA ILE A 105 9.73 2.82 -6.46
C ILE A 105 11.21 3.13 -6.60
N LEU A 106 11.61 4.29 -6.15
CA LEU A 106 13.02 4.67 -5.96
C LEU A 106 13.31 4.66 -4.47
N LEU A 107 14.37 3.97 -4.08
CA LEU A 107 14.92 3.94 -2.72
C LEU A 107 16.39 4.32 -2.79
N ASN A 108 16.74 5.50 -2.27
CA ASN A 108 18.10 6.05 -2.34
C ASN A 108 18.67 6.01 -3.78
N ASP A 109 17.91 6.57 -4.73
CA ASP A 109 18.16 6.59 -6.18
C ASP A 109 18.10 5.22 -6.88
N ALA A 110 18.11 4.11 -6.15
CA ALA A 110 17.98 2.78 -6.73
C ALA A 110 16.55 2.47 -7.15
N LYS A 111 16.36 2.01 -8.38
CA LYS A 111 15.05 1.60 -8.90
C LYS A 111 14.69 0.19 -8.43
N TRP A 112 13.46 0.05 -7.94
CA TRP A 112 12.86 -1.22 -7.56
C TRP A 112 11.56 -1.41 -8.31
N ASP A 113 11.46 -2.53 -9.01
CA ASP A 113 10.26 -2.92 -9.76
C ASP A 113 9.39 -3.84 -8.92
N ILE A 114 8.11 -3.51 -8.80
CA ILE A 114 7.08 -4.30 -8.15
C ILE A 114 6.35 -5.07 -9.24
N SER A 115 6.38 -6.41 -9.16
CA SER A 115 5.69 -7.26 -10.13
C SER A 115 4.18 -7.30 -9.90
N SER A 116 3.44 -7.67 -10.94
CA SER A 116 2.02 -8.01 -10.77
C SER A 116 1.87 -9.20 -9.84
N SER A 117 0.91 -9.10 -8.91
CA SER A 117 0.60 -10.17 -7.97
C SER A 117 -0.87 -10.10 -7.57
N ASP A 118 -1.51 -11.25 -7.43
CA ASP A 118 -2.87 -11.36 -6.93
C ASP A 118 -2.87 -11.55 -5.42
N MET A 119 -3.83 -10.89 -4.77
CA MET A 119 -4.10 -11.00 -3.34
C MET A 119 -5.60 -11.22 -3.14
N SER A 120 -5.97 -12.12 -2.26
CA SER A 120 -7.36 -12.33 -1.87
C SER A 120 -7.54 -12.21 -0.37
N TYR A 121 -8.72 -11.73 0.01
CA TYR A 121 -9.20 -11.66 1.39
C TYR A 121 -10.59 -12.25 1.47
N GLY A 122 -10.88 -13.00 2.51
CA GLY A 122 -12.22 -13.51 2.74
C GLY A 122 -12.40 -14.16 4.11
N GLY A 123 -13.45 -13.72 4.82
CA GLY A 123 -13.71 -14.16 6.18
C GLY A 123 -12.65 -13.66 7.17
N SER A 124 -11.56 -14.32 7.29
CA SER A 124 -10.38 -13.86 8.05
C SER A 124 -9.09 -14.30 7.36
N ASP A 125 -9.23 -14.90 6.19
CA ASP A 125 -8.11 -15.46 5.43
C ASP A 125 -7.54 -14.42 4.49
N ILE A 126 -6.22 -14.37 4.41
CA ILE A 126 -5.47 -13.55 3.44
C ILE A 126 -4.62 -14.51 2.63
N ASN A 127 -4.62 -14.37 1.32
CA ASN A 127 -3.68 -15.07 0.45
C ASN A 127 -2.98 -14.09 -0.49
N ILE A 128 -1.68 -14.23 -0.65
CA ILE A 128 -0.83 -13.45 -1.54
C ILE A 128 -0.13 -14.44 -2.45
N ASP A 129 -0.34 -14.31 -3.76
CA ASP A 129 0.19 -15.28 -4.71
C ASP A 129 1.72 -15.21 -4.75
N ASN A 130 2.31 -14.13 -5.22
CA ASN A 130 3.76 -14.00 -5.32
C ASN A 130 4.16 -12.54 -5.55
N LEU A 131 4.01 -11.69 -4.54
CA LEU A 131 4.40 -10.29 -4.63
C LEU A 131 5.93 -10.18 -4.60
N SER A 132 6.51 -9.80 -5.73
CA SER A 132 7.94 -9.65 -5.89
C SER A 132 8.33 -8.19 -6.08
N ILE A 133 9.32 -7.74 -5.31
CA ILE A 133 9.93 -6.41 -5.40
C ILE A 133 11.41 -6.63 -5.70
N ARG A 134 11.91 -6.10 -6.83
CA ARG A 134 13.26 -6.36 -7.32
C ARG A 134 14.01 -5.08 -7.63
N GLY A 135 15.20 -4.93 -7.06
CA GLY A 135 16.25 -4.01 -7.48
C GLY A 135 17.30 -4.76 -8.31
N ASP A 136 18.43 -4.14 -8.62
CA ASP A 136 19.47 -4.69 -9.51
C ASP A 136 19.76 -6.18 -9.24
N ASN A 137 20.39 -6.49 -8.10
CA ASN A 137 20.77 -7.84 -7.70
C ASN A 137 20.10 -8.29 -6.41
N GLN A 138 19.07 -7.57 -5.96
CA GLN A 138 18.35 -7.77 -4.71
C GLN A 138 16.89 -8.10 -4.98
N SER A 139 16.28 -8.89 -4.12
CA SER A 139 14.84 -9.13 -4.21
C SER A 139 14.17 -9.38 -2.86
N ILE A 140 12.91 -9.01 -2.79
CA ILE A 140 11.98 -9.37 -1.72
C ILE A 140 10.79 -10.06 -2.37
N VAL A 141 10.41 -11.22 -1.87
CA VAL A 141 9.24 -11.97 -2.33
C VAL A 141 8.37 -12.31 -1.14
N LEU A 142 7.08 -11.94 -1.21
CA LEU A 142 6.06 -12.26 -0.23
C LEU A 142 5.03 -13.17 -0.89
N SER A 143 4.77 -14.35 -0.30
CA SER A 143 3.82 -15.33 -0.84
C SER A 143 3.19 -16.18 0.24
N GLY A 144 2.07 -16.83 -0.08
CA GLY A 144 1.36 -17.73 0.80
C GLY A 144 0.18 -17.09 1.49
N GLY A 145 -0.37 -17.75 2.51
CA GLY A 145 -1.58 -17.35 3.16
C GLY A 145 -1.44 -17.18 4.67
N TYR A 146 -2.41 -16.52 5.23
CA TYR A 146 -2.67 -16.46 6.66
C TYR A 146 -4.14 -16.76 6.91
N SER A 147 -4.39 -17.73 7.79
CA SER A 147 -5.71 -18.06 8.30
C SER A 147 -5.64 -18.24 9.81
N PRO A 148 -6.57 -17.67 10.59
CA PRO A 148 -6.62 -17.91 12.03
C PRO A 148 -7.06 -19.35 12.41
N THR A 149 -7.60 -20.09 11.44
CA THR A 149 -8.17 -21.43 11.65
C THR A 149 -7.38 -22.57 11.01
N MET A 150 -6.45 -22.26 10.12
CA MET A 150 -5.63 -23.24 9.42
C MET A 150 -4.14 -22.97 9.62
N ALA A 151 -3.32 -24.01 9.49
CA ALA A 151 -1.86 -23.89 9.57
C ALA A 151 -1.28 -23.35 8.27
N ASP A 152 -1.61 -22.13 7.93
CA ASP A 152 -1.11 -21.44 6.74
C ASP A 152 0.22 -20.75 7.01
N THR A 153 0.99 -20.57 5.97
CA THR A 153 2.33 -19.96 6.08
C THR A 153 2.47 -18.79 5.13
N LEU A 154 2.53 -17.60 5.69
CA LEU A 154 3.03 -16.43 4.97
C LEU A 154 4.57 -16.49 4.94
N ARG A 155 5.15 -16.47 3.73
CA ARG A 155 6.59 -16.60 3.51
C ARG A 155 7.16 -15.30 2.98
N LEU A 156 8.15 -14.77 3.68
CA LEU A 156 8.97 -13.65 3.22
C LEU A 156 10.36 -14.19 2.86
N LYS A 157 10.73 -14.09 1.58
CA LYS A 157 12.07 -14.42 1.08
C LYS A 157 12.77 -13.14 0.70
N MET A 158 13.97 -12.93 1.23
CA MET A 158 14.87 -11.85 0.85
C MET A 158 16.16 -12.45 0.28
N ASP A 159 16.58 -11.95 -0.88
CA ASP A 159 17.83 -12.35 -1.52
C ASP A 159 18.73 -11.13 -1.69
N LYS A 160 19.93 -11.19 -1.10
CA LYS A 160 20.95 -10.12 -1.12
C LYS A 160 20.43 -8.74 -0.69
N PHE A 161 19.31 -8.70 0.04
CA PHE A 161 18.67 -7.46 0.41
C PHE A 161 19.48 -6.71 1.47
N ASP A 162 19.92 -5.50 1.14
CA ASP A 162 20.56 -4.60 2.08
C ASP A 162 19.51 -3.90 2.94
N ILE A 163 19.42 -4.30 4.21
CA ILE A 163 18.45 -3.75 5.16
C ILE A 163 18.63 -2.24 5.39
N SER A 164 19.84 -1.70 5.13
CA SER A 164 20.09 -0.26 5.25
C SER A 164 19.25 0.57 4.28
N MET A 165 18.78 -0.02 3.18
CA MET A 165 17.84 0.60 2.25
C MET A 165 16.53 1.02 2.90
N LEU A 166 16.11 0.34 3.99
CA LEU A 166 14.93 0.70 4.75
C LEU A 166 15.10 2.01 5.55
N ASN A 167 16.33 2.51 5.69
CA ASN A 167 16.59 3.80 6.32
C ASN A 167 15.91 4.97 5.57
N ALA A 168 15.63 4.82 4.27
CA ALA A 168 14.81 5.75 3.49
C ALA A 168 13.42 6.01 4.13
N PHE A 169 12.91 5.03 4.87
CA PHE A 169 11.61 5.09 5.54
C PHE A 169 11.71 5.02 7.06
N SER A 170 12.88 4.67 7.60
CA SER A 170 13.06 4.38 9.02
C SER A 170 13.59 5.60 9.77
N LYS A 171 13.15 5.74 11.02
CA LYS A 171 13.77 6.63 12.01
C LYS A 171 14.94 5.97 12.73
N MET A 172 15.17 4.69 12.49
CA MET A 172 16.26 3.90 13.06
C MET A 172 17.38 3.80 12.03
N ASP A 173 18.61 3.88 12.47
CA ASP A 173 19.78 3.59 11.65
C ASP A 173 19.95 2.06 11.61
N LEU A 174 19.44 1.43 10.55
CA LEU A 174 19.56 0.00 10.33
C LEU A 174 20.90 -0.27 9.65
N ARG A 175 21.77 -1.00 10.32
CA ARG A 175 23.08 -1.44 9.82
C ARG A 175 23.22 -2.94 10.02
N ILE A 176 23.88 -3.60 9.09
CA ILE A 176 24.35 -4.98 9.22
C ILE A 176 25.84 -4.94 9.52
#